data_4e6d6b1fe628f0dca411aea34d7aecaf
#
_entry.id   4e6d6b1fe628f0dca411aea34d7aecaf
#
_cell.length_a   1.000
_cell.length_b   1.000
_cell.length_c   1.000
_cell.angle_alpha   90.00
_cell.angle_beta   90.00
_cell.angle_gamma   90.00
#
_symmetry.space_group_name_H-M   'P 1'
#
loop_
_entity.id
_entity.type
_entity.pdbx_description
1 polymer ?
#
loop_
_entity_poly.entity_id
_entity_poly.type
_entity_poly.pdbx_seq_one_letter_code
_entity_poly.pdbx_strand_id
1 'polypeptide(L)'
;INHSDCDEIFILQQKNKEDFENNIWKAEELSTFIKDNTFKGIVFVHQKKINGFCFFKKIDNFIEIYSLFVDPKHRNKGIAGNILKQCIYYCKTNKLSKIILDVNENNLTAIKLYRKNNFVFCGKRKNYYNDREYFQDSYTMNLII
;
A
#
# COMPACT_ATOMS: atom_id res chain seq x y z
N ILE A 1 6.84 10.93 1.39
CA ILE A 1 8.02 10.23 0.84
C ILE A 1 8.80 11.21 -0.02
N ASN A 2 10.11 11.21 0.14
CA ASN A 2 11.07 11.99 -0.63
C ASN A 2 12.20 11.08 -1.16
N HIS A 3 13.16 11.64 -1.91
CA HIS A 3 14.24 10.85 -2.50
C HIS A 3 15.11 10.12 -1.46
N SER A 4 15.34 10.72 -0.28
CA SER A 4 16.13 10.08 0.78
C SER A 4 15.44 8.86 1.41
N ASP A 5 14.13 8.76 1.27
CA ASP A 5 13.36 7.63 1.79
C ASP A 5 13.45 6.38 0.89
N CYS A 6 13.80 6.55 -0.41
CA CYS A 6 13.73 5.47 -1.40
C CYS A 6 14.68 4.30 -1.06
N ASP A 7 15.92 4.61 -0.69
CA ASP A 7 16.90 3.59 -0.33
C ASP A 7 16.50 2.85 0.95
N GLU A 8 15.99 3.59 1.94
CA GLU A 8 15.56 3.01 3.20
C GLU A 8 14.33 2.11 3.02
N ILE A 9 13.38 2.51 2.17
CA ILE A 9 12.21 1.70 1.83
C ILE A 9 12.64 0.44 1.06
N PHE A 10 13.57 0.55 0.12
CA PHE A 10 14.11 -0.60 -0.59
C PHE A 10 14.77 -1.60 0.37
N ILE A 11 15.61 -1.12 1.31
CA ILE A 11 16.24 -1.96 2.34
C ILE A 11 15.18 -2.63 3.23
N LEU A 12 14.12 -1.90 3.61
CA LEU A 12 13.03 -2.45 4.41
C LEU A 12 12.29 -3.57 3.67
N GLN A 13 12.02 -3.41 2.38
CA GLN A 13 11.42 -4.45 1.54
C GLN A 13 12.35 -5.67 1.42
N GLN A 14 13.65 -5.48 1.18
CA GLN A 14 14.62 -6.56 1.07
C GLN A 14 14.70 -7.42 2.34
N LYS A 15 14.62 -6.80 3.51
CA LYS A 15 14.59 -7.52 4.80
C LYS A 15 13.34 -8.38 4.98
N ASN A 16 12.27 -8.03 4.31
CA ASN A 16 10.95 -8.65 4.46
C ASN A 16 10.43 -9.16 3.11
N LYS A 17 11.33 -9.63 2.25
CA LYS A 17 11.02 -10.00 0.86
C LYS A 17 9.84 -10.98 0.71
N GLU A 18 9.64 -11.86 1.70
CA GLU A 18 8.54 -12.83 1.72
C GLU A 18 7.15 -12.16 1.78
N ASP A 19 7.05 -10.98 2.39
CA ASP A 19 5.81 -10.21 2.45
C ASP A 19 5.46 -9.53 1.12
N PHE A 20 6.38 -9.49 0.15
CA PHE A 20 6.21 -8.77 -1.10
C PHE A 20 6.02 -9.66 -2.33
N GLU A 21 6.02 -11.00 -2.17
CA GLU A 21 5.75 -11.96 -3.25
C GLU A 21 6.52 -11.61 -4.55
N ASN A 22 7.82 -11.27 -4.42
CA ASN A 22 8.69 -10.77 -5.50
C ASN A 22 8.33 -9.39 -6.10
N ASN A 23 7.33 -8.68 -5.57
CA ASN A 23 6.94 -7.32 -6.00
C ASN A 23 7.69 -6.24 -5.22
N ILE A 24 9.01 -6.33 -5.15
CA ILE A 24 9.86 -5.35 -4.47
C ILE A 24 10.12 -4.17 -5.42
N TRP A 25 9.75 -2.97 -4.99
CA TRP A 25 10.05 -1.73 -5.68
C TRP A 25 11.51 -1.35 -5.51
N LYS A 26 12.25 -1.21 -6.61
CA LYS A 26 13.64 -0.74 -6.58
C LYS A 26 13.71 0.75 -6.24
N ALA A 27 14.83 1.20 -5.69
CA ALA A 27 15.03 2.61 -5.32
C ALA A 27 14.88 3.55 -6.52
N GLU A 28 15.34 3.14 -7.70
CA GLU A 28 15.21 3.91 -8.94
C GLU A 28 13.76 4.03 -9.39
N GLU A 29 12.96 2.96 -9.24
CA GLU A 29 11.52 2.97 -9.57
C GLU A 29 10.79 3.91 -8.62
N LEU A 30 11.06 3.83 -7.31
CA LEU A 30 10.51 4.74 -6.30
C LEU A 30 10.90 6.19 -6.58
N SER A 31 12.16 6.45 -6.96
CA SER A 31 12.63 7.78 -7.35
C SER A 31 11.88 8.32 -8.57
N THR A 32 11.54 7.46 -9.52
CA THR A 32 10.74 7.84 -10.69
C THR A 32 9.31 8.18 -10.30
N PHE A 33 8.69 7.38 -9.42
CA PHE A 33 7.34 7.65 -8.92
C PHE A 33 7.24 8.97 -8.14
N ILE A 34 8.26 9.33 -7.35
CA ILE A 34 8.26 10.60 -6.61
C ILE A 34 8.22 11.82 -7.55
N LYS A 35 8.78 11.70 -8.76
CA LYS A 35 8.72 12.76 -9.77
C LYS A 35 7.34 12.90 -10.41
N ASP A 36 6.52 11.86 -10.37
CA ASP A 36 5.13 11.89 -10.84
C ASP A 36 4.25 12.54 -9.76
N ASN A 37 3.71 13.72 -10.07
CA ASN A 37 2.84 14.47 -9.16
C ASN A 37 1.56 13.73 -8.77
N THR A 38 1.15 12.70 -9.51
CA THR A 38 -0.01 11.87 -9.21
C THR A 38 0.32 10.74 -8.22
N PHE A 39 1.60 10.40 -8.08
CA PHE A 39 2.07 9.37 -7.16
C PHE A 39 2.44 9.97 -5.80
N LYS A 40 1.95 9.38 -4.74
CA LYS A 40 2.18 9.85 -3.36
C LYS A 40 2.57 8.70 -2.46
N GLY A 41 3.27 9.03 -1.38
CA GLY A 41 3.62 8.06 -0.37
C GLY A 41 3.53 8.64 1.05
N ILE A 42 3.19 7.77 1.97
CA ILE A 42 3.16 8.01 3.41
C ILE A 42 4.17 7.07 4.05
N VAL A 43 4.99 7.55 4.96
CA VAL A 43 5.91 6.73 5.75
C VAL A 43 5.57 6.78 7.23
N PHE A 44 5.76 5.66 7.91
CA PHE A 44 5.80 5.58 9.36
C PHE A 44 7.24 5.49 9.83
N VAL A 45 7.67 6.50 10.60
CA VAL A 45 9.03 6.62 11.12
C VAL A 45 9.02 6.34 12.62
N HIS A 46 9.88 5.44 13.08
CA HIS A 46 10.13 5.17 14.50
C HIS A 46 11.64 5.05 14.73
N GLN A 47 12.16 5.74 15.76
CA GLN A 47 13.59 5.79 16.05
C GLN A 47 14.45 6.21 14.85
N LYS A 48 14.00 7.23 14.13
CA LYS A 48 14.65 7.78 12.91
C LYS A 48 14.78 6.77 11.75
N LYS A 49 13.98 5.70 11.74
CA LYS A 49 13.95 4.69 10.66
C LYS A 49 12.54 4.53 10.14
N ILE A 50 12.42 4.28 8.84
CA ILE A 50 11.16 3.93 8.21
C ILE A 50 10.83 2.49 8.59
N ASN A 51 9.68 2.29 9.23
CA ASN A 51 9.16 1.00 9.66
C ASN A 51 7.81 0.64 9.06
N GLY A 52 7.33 1.44 8.13
CA GLY A 52 6.14 1.19 7.36
C GLY A 52 5.93 2.27 6.31
N PHE A 53 5.19 1.94 5.27
CA PHE A 53 4.90 2.87 4.19
C PHE A 53 3.60 2.50 3.48
N CYS A 54 3.07 3.46 2.73
CA CYS A 54 1.99 3.26 1.78
C CYS A 54 2.28 4.08 0.53
N PHE A 55 2.14 3.43 -0.63
CA PHE A 55 2.18 4.10 -1.93
C PHE A 55 0.78 4.09 -2.54
N PHE A 56 0.38 5.22 -3.10
CA PHE A 56 -0.86 5.34 -3.83
C PHE A 56 -0.73 6.33 -4.99
N LYS A 57 -1.54 6.15 -6.00
CA LYS A 57 -1.64 7.04 -7.15
C LYS A 57 -3.00 7.73 -7.16
N LYS A 58 -3.00 9.04 -7.43
CA LYS A 58 -4.23 9.77 -7.75
C LYS A 58 -4.57 9.53 -9.20
N ILE A 59 -5.79 9.06 -9.44
CA ILE A 59 -6.35 8.78 -10.77
C ILE A 59 -7.70 9.51 -10.83
N ASP A 60 -7.78 10.56 -11.64
CA ASP A 60 -8.97 11.41 -11.73
C ASP A 60 -9.50 11.84 -10.36
N ASN A 61 -10.63 11.28 -9.92
CA ASN A 61 -11.32 11.63 -8.68
C ASN A 61 -11.18 10.56 -7.56
N PHE A 62 -10.21 9.64 -7.65
CA PHE A 62 -9.95 8.64 -6.63
C PHE A 62 -8.45 8.39 -6.44
N ILE A 63 -8.09 7.63 -5.41
CA ILE A 63 -6.73 7.07 -5.29
C ILE A 63 -6.76 5.55 -5.39
N GLU A 64 -5.70 4.99 -5.96
CA GLU A 64 -5.42 3.55 -5.94
C GLU A 64 -4.20 3.29 -5.05
N ILE A 65 -4.36 2.45 -4.03
CA ILE A 65 -3.25 2.02 -3.18
C ILE A 65 -2.52 0.87 -3.87
N TYR A 66 -1.23 1.07 -4.13
CA TYR A 66 -0.35 0.08 -4.76
C TYR A 66 0.38 -0.80 -3.76
N SER A 67 0.71 -0.25 -2.58
CA SER A 67 1.38 -0.98 -1.54
C SER A 67 1.10 -0.37 -0.17
N LEU A 68 0.90 -1.21 0.82
CA LEU A 68 0.81 -0.85 2.23
C LEU A 68 1.57 -1.89 3.04
N PHE A 69 2.64 -1.47 3.69
CA PHE A 69 3.50 -2.35 4.47
C PHE A 69 3.82 -1.78 5.85
N VAL A 70 3.90 -2.63 6.85
CA VAL A 70 4.42 -2.33 8.19
C VAL A 70 5.36 -3.46 8.60
N ASP A 71 6.57 -3.09 9.03
CA ASP A 71 7.58 -4.03 9.54
C ASP A 71 6.94 -4.97 10.58
N PRO A 72 7.14 -6.30 10.49
CA PRO A 72 6.56 -7.27 11.42
C PRO A 72 6.72 -6.91 12.90
N LYS A 73 7.86 -6.33 13.28
CA LYS A 73 8.14 -5.89 14.68
C LYS A 73 7.24 -4.75 15.16
N HIS A 74 6.58 -4.06 14.24
CA HIS A 74 5.71 -2.92 14.51
C HIS A 74 4.23 -3.22 14.21
N ARG A 75 3.88 -4.43 13.78
CA ARG A 75 2.49 -4.85 13.52
C ARG A 75 1.67 -4.91 14.81
N ASN A 76 0.35 -5.01 14.67
CA ASN A 76 -0.63 -5.09 15.76
C ASN A 76 -0.66 -3.88 16.72
N LYS A 77 -0.05 -2.75 16.33
CA LYS A 77 -0.02 -1.48 17.06
C LYS A 77 -0.89 -0.39 16.42
N GLY A 78 -1.78 -0.77 15.49
CA GLY A 78 -2.67 0.17 14.80
C GLY A 78 -2.01 1.02 13.70
N ILE A 79 -0.73 0.82 13.39
CA ILE A 79 0.03 1.66 12.45
C ILE A 79 -0.57 1.63 11.05
N ALA A 80 -0.86 0.45 10.50
CA ALA A 80 -1.49 0.33 9.17
C ALA A 80 -2.85 1.06 9.10
N GLY A 81 -3.67 0.95 10.16
CA GLY A 81 -4.92 1.70 10.27
C GLY A 81 -4.70 3.21 10.29
N ASN A 82 -3.66 3.70 10.96
CA ASN A 82 -3.32 5.12 10.97
C ASN A 82 -2.83 5.60 9.58
N ILE A 83 -2.07 4.80 8.87
CA ILE A 83 -1.67 5.09 7.48
C ILE A 83 -2.93 5.19 6.59
N LEU A 84 -3.88 4.26 6.70
CA LEU A 84 -5.14 4.33 5.95
C LEU A 84 -5.95 5.58 6.28
N LYS A 85 -5.99 6.02 7.55
CA LYS A 85 -6.62 7.29 7.94
C LYS A 85 -5.97 8.49 7.25
N GLN A 86 -4.66 8.50 7.05
CA GLN A 86 -3.97 9.55 6.30
C GLN A 86 -4.36 9.52 4.81
N CYS A 87 -4.51 8.34 4.21
CA CYS A 87 -5.04 8.22 2.84
C CYS A 87 -6.47 8.78 2.74
N ILE A 88 -7.33 8.47 3.71
CA ILE A 88 -8.70 9.00 3.79
C ILE A 88 -8.68 10.53 3.95
N TYR A 89 -7.82 11.06 4.82
CA TYR A 89 -7.65 12.49 5.00
C TYR A 89 -7.21 13.17 3.71
N TYR A 90 -6.22 12.59 3.02
CA TYR A 90 -5.79 13.06 1.69
C TYR A 90 -6.95 13.12 0.70
N CYS A 91 -7.77 12.07 0.63
CA CYS A 91 -8.94 12.06 -0.26
C CYS A 91 -9.93 13.18 0.08
N LYS A 92 -10.28 13.35 1.36
CA LYS A 92 -11.20 14.41 1.80
C LYS A 92 -10.69 15.80 1.46
N THR A 93 -9.40 16.07 1.74
CA THR A 93 -8.77 17.37 1.47
C THR A 93 -8.72 17.69 -0.03
N ASN A 94 -8.53 16.66 -0.88
CA ASN A 94 -8.47 16.82 -2.32
C ASN A 94 -9.81 16.58 -3.04
N LYS A 95 -10.92 16.44 -2.28
CA LYS A 95 -12.28 16.21 -2.79
C LYS A 95 -12.38 14.98 -3.70
N LEU A 96 -11.65 13.91 -3.35
CA LEU A 96 -11.69 12.65 -4.08
C LEU A 96 -12.82 11.77 -3.54
N SER A 97 -13.41 10.95 -4.40
CA SER A 97 -14.64 10.21 -4.09
C SER A 97 -14.42 8.85 -3.45
N LYS A 98 -13.26 8.23 -3.65
CA LYS A 98 -13.01 6.85 -3.19
C LYS A 98 -11.53 6.49 -3.12
N ILE A 99 -11.27 5.41 -2.40
CA ILE A 99 -9.99 4.69 -2.38
C ILE A 99 -10.23 3.29 -2.94
N ILE A 100 -9.35 2.81 -3.82
CA ILE A 100 -9.38 1.46 -4.38
C ILE A 100 -8.06 0.77 -4.02
N LEU A 101 -8.11 -0.53 -3.84
CA LEU A 101 -6.92 -1.39 -3.71
C LEU A 101 -7.21 -2.81 -4.18
N ASP A 102 -6.16 -3.51 -4.54
CA ASP A 102 -6.18 -4.96 -4.74
C ASP A 102 -5.43 -5.66 -3.60
N VAL A 103 -5.94 -6.79 -3.15
CA VAL A 103 -5.35 -7.59 -2.09
C VAL A 103 -5.40 -9.07 -2.46
N ASN A 104 -4.29 -9.79 -2.27
CA ASN A 104 -4.27 -11.24 -2.46
C ASN A 104 -5.37 -11.90 -1.61
N GLU A 105 -6.17 -12.79 -2.22
CA GLU A 105 -7.29 -13.45 -1.54
C GLU A 105 -6.85 -14.27 -0.32
N ASN A 106 -5.60 -14.71 -0.27
CA ASN A 106 -5.03 -15.46 0.85
C ASN A 106 -4.47 -14.54 1.96
N ASN A 107 -4.35 -13.22 1.72
CA ASN A 107 -3.87 -12.27 2.72
C ASN A 107 -5.01 -11.88 3.68
N LEU A 108 -5.43 -12.85 4.51
CA LEU A 108 -6.54 -12.65 5.45
C LEU A 108 -6.30 -11.52 6.46
N THR A 109 -5.04 -11.27 6.80
CA THR A 109 -4.66 -10.18 7.73
C THR A 109 -4.93 -8.82 7.10
N ALA A 110 -4.52 -8.60 5.86
CA ALA A 110 -4.79 -7.36 5.14
C ALA A 110 -6.29 -7.18 4.87
N ILE A 111 -6.99 -8.26 4.46
CA ILE A 111 -8.45 -8.21 4.24
C ILE A 111 -9.18 -7.80 5.52
N LYS A 112 -8.81 -8.35 6.70
CA LYS A 112 -9.39 -7.94 7.99
C LYS A 112 -9.10 -6.47 8.30
N LEU A 113 -7.88 -6.00 8.03
CA LEU A 113 -7.50 -4.59 8.20
C LEU A 113 -8.38 -3.68 7.34
N TYR A 114 -8.53 -3.98 6.06
CA TYR A 114 -9.34 -3.16 5.15
C TYR A 114 -10.81 -3.15 5.54
N ARG A 115 -11.40 -4.32 5.84
CA ARG A 115 -12.79 -4.40 6.33
C ARG A 115 -13.01 -3.59 7.61
N LYS A 116 -12.08 -3.64 8.58
CA LYS A 116 -12.14 -2.83 9.81
C LYS A 116 -12.10 -1.33 9.53
N ASN A 117 -11.53 -0.92 8.41
CA ASN A 117 -11.49 0.48 7.95
C ASN A 117 -12.57 0.79 6.90
N ASN A 118 -13.68 0.01 6.88
CA ASN A 118 -14.87 0.19 6.05
C ASN A 118 -14.65 -0.01 4.54
N PHE A 119 -13.58 -0.65 4.13
CA PHE A 119 -13.45 -1.10 2.75
C PHE A 119 -14.40 -2.27 2.49
N VAL A 120 -15.06 -2.22 1.34
CA VAL A 120 -15.96 -3.26 0.88
C VAL A 120 -15.38 -3.96 -0.35
N PHE A 121 -15.69 -5.24 -0.48
CA PHE A 121 -15.38 -6.02 -1.68
C PHE A 121 -16.19 -5.48 -2.87
N CYS A 122 -15.55 -5.28 -4.00
CA CYS A 122 -16.21 -4.81 -5.22
C CYS A 122 -15.83 -5.58 -6.48
N GLY A 123 -14.87 -6.49 -6.41
CA GLY A 123 -14.49 -7.31 -7.57
C GLY A 123 -13.40 -8.33 -7.24
N LYS A 124 -13.20 -9.26 -8.18
CA LYS A 124 -12.13 -10.26 -8.13
C LYS A 124 -11.39 -10.26 -9.46
N ARG A 125 -10.06 -10.17 -9.40
CA ARG A 125 -9.18 -10.31 -10.57
C ARG A 125 -8.55 -11.69 -10.53
N LYS A 126 -8.88 -12.54 -11.51
CA LYS A 126 -8.29 -13.87 -11.62
C LYS A 126 -6.83 -13.78 -12.07
N ASN A 127 -5.99 -14.64 -11.51
CA ASN A 127 -4.57 -14.77 -11.87
C ASN A 127 -3.79 -13.43 -11.81
N TYR A 128 -4.15 -12.54 -10.88
CA TYR A 128 -3.53 -11.21 -10.77
C TYR A 128 -2.08 -11.28 -10.28
N TYR A 129 -1.82 -12.15 -9.29
CA TYR A 129 -0.48 -12.44 -8.82
C TYR A 129 0.05 -13.65 -9.57
N ASN A 130 1.01 -13.40 -10.47
CA ASN A 130 1.65 -14.42 -11.27
C ASN A 130 3.06 -14.67 -10.72
N ASP A 131 3.21 -15.63 -9.81
CA ASP A 131 4.51 -16.22 -9.55
C ASP A 131 4.65 -17.45 -10.46
N ARG A 132 5.83 -17.72 -10.98
CA ARG A 132 6.12 -18.66 -12.09
C ARG A 132 5.50 -20.06 -11.94
N GLU A 133 4.99 -20.41 -10.75
CA GLU A 133 4.39 -21.71 -10.45
C GLU A 133 2.95 -21.64 -9.89
N TYR A 134 2.47 -20.46 -9.41
CA TYR A 134 1.16 -20.35 -8.79
C TYR A 134 0.45 -19.06 -9.20
N PHE A 135 -0.75 -19.23 -9.75
CA PHE A 135 -1.67 -18.12 -10.03
C PHE A 135 -2.52 -17.87 -8.78
N GLN A 136 -2.50 -16.65 -8.28
CA GLN A 136 -3.36 -16.24 -7.16
C GLN A 136 -4.29 -15.13 -7.59
N ASP A 137 -5.52 -15.23 -7.15
CA ASP A 137 -6.53 -14.23 -7.41
C ASP A 137 -6.39 -13.05 -6.43
N SER A 138 -6.79 -11.87 -6.85
CA SER A 138 -6.90 -10.71 -5.97
C SER A 138 -8.34 -10.30 -5.77
N TYR A 139 -8.64 -9.81 -4.58
CA TYR A 139 -9.87 -9.08 -4.30
C TYR A 139 -9.64 -7.60 -4.53
N THR A 140 -10.49 -7.00 -5.36
CA THR A 140 -10.57 -5.54 -5.45
C THR A 140 -11.50 -5.05 -4.35
N MET A 141 -11.02 -4.13 -3.53
CA MET A 141 -11.79 -3.51 -2.45
C MET A 141 -11.81 -2.00 -2.63
N ASN A 142 -12.91 -1.37 -2.22
CA ASN A 142 -13.02 0.08 -2.24
C ASN A 142 -13.57 0.65 -0.92
N LEU A 143 -13.28 1.92 -0.70
CA LEU A 143 -13.86 2.77 0.33
C LEU A 143 -14.39 4.04 -0.32
N ILE A 144 -15.67 4.31 -0.18
CA ILE A 144 -16.29 5.58 -0.61
C ILE A 144 -16.02 6.64 0.48
N ILE A 145 -15.64 7.86 0.06
CA ILE A 145 -15.23 8.97 0.93
C ILE A 145 -16.38 9.94 1.16
#